data_5ccd1d6cb43c686498390f87a3aa88d5
#
_entry.id   5ccd1d6cb43c686498390f87a3aa88d5
#
_cell.length_a   1.000
_cell.length_b   1.000
_cell.length_c   1.000
_cell.angle_alpha   90.00
_cell.angle_beta   90.00
_cell.angle_gamma   90.00
#
_symmetry.space_group_name_H-M   'P 1'
#
loop_
_entity.id
_entity.type
_entity.pdbx_description
1 polymer ?
#
loop_
_entity_poly.entity_id
_entity_poly.type
_entity_poly.pdbx_seq_one_letter_code
_entity_poly.pdbx_strand_id
1 'polypeptide(L)'
;MSLRNMNIAPRALLGFALIGALMLTLGIFALNQMSKIREAGEDIEQITVPSIKSLDQINLQTLRLRTLSYRLLMNREADVQQNTFTQLDQRNEQIDTQRKIYEPLIAADEERATYNQYVQLLGQYRQLESRMRQLSQSNDLPALRDMINRDLLQNLEQITVVLDKLVKINT
;
A
#
# COMPACT_ATOMS: atom_id res chain seq x y z
N MET A 1 -41.22 -28.78 40.45
CA MET A 1 -40.66 -30.10 40.80
C MET A 1 -39.27 -29.86 41.35
N SER A 2 -39.02 -30.24 42.61
CA SER A 2 -37.71 -30.02 43.27
C SER A 2 -36.76 -31.16 42.86
N LEU A 3 -35.56 -30.80 42.34
CA LEU A 3 -34.48 -31.75 42.00
C LEU A 3 -34.13 -32.73 43.15
N ARG A 4 -34.58 -32.40 44.38
CA ARG A 4 -34.33 -33.16 45.60
C ARG A 4 -35.13 -34.48 45.69
N ASN A 5 -36.25 -34.63 44.96
CA ASN A 5 -37.13 -35.79 44.97
C ASN A 5 -36.96 -36.75 43.79
N MET A 6 -35.94 -36.55 42.96
CA MET A 6 -35.65 -37.45 41.84
C MET A 6 -34.70 -38.57 42.26
N ASN A 7 -34.88 -39.78 41.70
CA ASN A 7 -33.97 -40.91 41.84
C ASN A 7 -32.54 -40.53 41.36
N ILE A 8 -31.53 -41.21 41.89
CA ILE A 8 -30.09 -40.90 41.63
C ILE A 8 -29.74 -41.03 40.16
N ALA A 9 -30.26 -42.03 39.43
CA ALA A 9 -29.97 -42.25 38.03
C ALA A 9 -30.41 -41.08 37.09
N PRO A 10 -31.66 -40.56 37.15
CA PRO A 10 -32.05 -39.41 36.31
C PRO A 10 -31.33 -38.10 36.70
N ARG A 11 -30.90 -37.93 37.95
CA ARG A 11 -30.07 -36.77 38.37
C ARG A 11 -28.68 -36.81 37.73
N ALA A 12 -28.05 -37.98 37.73
CA ALA A 12 -26.75 -38.17 37.09
C ALA A 12 -26.86 -37.95 35.58
N LEU A 13 -27.91 -38.47 34.91
CA LEU A 13 -28.14 -38.27 33.48
C LEU A 13 -28.33 -36.81 33.13
N LEU A 14 -29.08 -36.03 33.91
CA LEU A 14 -29.24 -34.60 33.73
C LEU A 14 -27.90 -33.84 33.88
N GLY A 15 -27.07 -34.22 34.84
CA GLY A 15 -25.74 -33.64 35.01
C GLY A 15 -24.84 -33.87 33.80
N PHE A 16 -24.80 -35.13 33.31
CA PHE A 16 -24.03 -35.47 32.10
C PHE A 16 -24.58 -34.79 30.84
N ALA A 17 -25.90 -34.69 30.69
CA ALA A 17 -26.54 -34.02 29.58
C ALA A 17 -26.21 -32.51 29.56
N LEU A 18 -26.20 -31.88 30.76
CA LEU A 18 -25.81 -30.47 30.87
C LEU A 18 -24.34 -30.24 30.49
N ILE A 19 -23.42 -31.08 30.97
CA ILE A 19 -22.01 -31.02 30.62
C ILE A 19 -21.82 -31.25 29.11
N GLY A 20 -22.50 -32.25 28.54
CA GLY A 20 -22.46 -32.51 27.10
C GLY A 20 -22.98 -31.32 26.27
N ALA A 21 -24.08 -30.69 26.70
CA ALA A 21 -24.60 -29.48 26.04
C ALA A 21 -23.63 -28.30 26.12
N LEU A 22 -22.99 -28.10 27.28
CA LEU A 22 -21.97 -27.07 27.44
C LEU A 22 -20.75 -27.33 26.54
N MET A 23 -20.27 -28.56 26.47
CA MET A 23 -19.15 -28.94 25.59
C MET A 23 -19.48 -28.72 24.11
N LEU A 24 -20.68 -29.06 23.66
CA LEU A 24 -21.15 -28.82 22.30
C LEU A 24 -21.23 -27.34 22.00
N THR A 25 -21.77 -26.54 22.92
CA THR A 25 -21.87 -25.07 22.75
C THR A 25 -20.48 -24.44 22.66
N LEU A 26 -19.54 -24.83 23.51
CA LEU A 26 -18.16 -24.36 23.47
C LEU A 26 -17.45 -24.81 22.19
N GLY A 27 -17.68 -26.04 21.72
CA GLY A 27 -17.12 -26.54 20.47
C GLY A 27 -17.59 -25.72 19.25
N ILE A 28 -18.89 -25.48 19.16
CA ILE A 28 -19.47 -24.65 18.08
C ILE A 28 -18.93 -23.23 18.16
N PHE A 29 -18.86 -22.65 19.36
CA PHE A 29 -18.29 -21.32 19.55
C PHE A 29 -16.83 -21.25 19.12
N ALA A 30 -16.01 -22.23 19.51
CA ALA A 30 -14.59 -22.31 19.14
C ALA A 30 -14.41 -22.41 17.62
N LEU A 31 -15.21 -23.24 16.93
CA LEU A 31 -15.16 -23.39 15.48
C LEU A 31 -15.53 -22.08 14.77
N ASN A 32 -16.54 -21.36 15.25
CA ASN A 32 -16.93 -20.06 14.69
C ASN A 32 -15.83 -19.01 14.89
N GLN A 33 -15.15 -19.00 16.04
CA GLN A 33 -14.03 -18.09 16.26
C GLN A 33 -12.82 -18.43 15.37
N MET A 34 -12.54 -19.72 15.17
CA MET A 34 -11.49 -20.17 14.26
C MET A 34 -11.75 -19.73 12.80
N SER A 35 -13.02 -19.80 12.34
CA SER A 35 -13.40 -19.33 11.00
C SER A 35 -13.13 -17.83 10.84
N LYS A 36 -13.49 -17.00 11.82
CA LYS A 36 -13.24 -15.56 11.80
C LYS A 36 -11.75 -15.21 11.78
N ILE A 37 -10.94 -15.93 12.57
CA ILE A 37 -9.48 -15.74 12.59
C ILE A 37 -8.88 -16.10 11.23
N ARG A 38 -9.37 -17.16 10.61
CA ARG A 38 -8.93 -17.58 9.29
C ARG A 38 -9.30 -16.57 8.22
N GLU A 39 -10.53 -16.06 8.20
CA GLU A 39 -10.97 -15.00 7.26
C GLU A 39 -10.11 -13.75 7.40
N ALA A 40 -9.88 -13.28 8.64
CA ALA A 40 -9.00 -12.13 8.89
C ALA A 40 -7.55 -12.39 8.44
N GLY A 41 -7.06 -13.61 8.60
CA GLY A 41 -5.73 -14.02 8.12
C GLY A 41 -5.63 -14.01 6.60
N GLU A 42 -6.65 -14.50 5.90
CA GLU A 42 -6.74 -14.49 4.44
C GLU A 42 -6.79 -13.06 3.89
N ASP A 43 -7.53 -12.14 4.52
CA ASP A 43 -7.58 -10.72 4.14
C ASP A 43 -6.21 -10.04 4.29
N ILE A 44 -5.51 -10.32 5.40
CA ILE A 44 -4.16 -9.79 5.62
C ILE A 44 -3.20 -10.29 4.52
N GLU A 45 -3.23 -11.57 4.20
CA GLU A 45 -2.31 -12.19 3.23
C GLU A 45 -2.62 -11.76 1.79
N GLN A 46 -3.90 -11.66 1.42
CA GLN A 46 -4.31 -11.43 0.03
C GLN A 46 -4.50 -9.95 -0.33
N ILE A 47 -4.76 -9.09 0.65
CA ILE A 47 -5.06 -7.66 0.42
C ILE A 47 -4.02 -6.78 1.10
N THR A 48 -3.90 -6.87 2.44
CA THR A 48 -3.09 -5.92 3.23
C THR A 48 -1.60 -6.01 2.88
N VAL A 49 -1.03 -7.19 2.91
CA VAL A 49 0.41 -7.39 2.64
C VAL A 49 0.79 -7.00 1.21
N PRO A 50 0.06 -7.42 0.15
CA PRO A 50 0.33 -6.97 -1.21
C PRO A 50 0.14 -5.47 -1.40
N SER A 51 -0.85 -4.85 -0.77
CA SER A 51 -1.09 -3.40 -0.81
C SER A 51 0.10 -2.62 -0.25
N ILE A 52 0.52 -2.93 0.97
CA ILE A 52 1.66 -2.28 1.63
C ILE A 52 2.93 -2.48 0.80
N LYS A 53 3.21 -3.70 0.34
CA LYS A 53 4.39 -4.00 -0.48
C LYS A 53 4.41 -3.19 -1.78
N SER A 54 3.28 -3.04 -2.45
CA SER A 54 3.18 -2.26 -3.68
C SER A 54 3.39 -0.77 -3.42
N LEU A 55 2.79 -0.22 -2.35
CA LEU A 55 2.96 1.18 -1.94
C LEU A 55 4.42 1.47 -1.56
N ASP A 56 5.07 0.59 -0.82
CA ASP A 56 6.48 0.72 -0.46
C ASP A 56 7.39 0.70 -1.69
N GLN A 57 7.10 -0.15 -2.67
CA GLN A 57 7.84 -0.18 -3.93
C GLN A 57 7.63 1.11 -4.72
N ILE A 58 6.41 1.65 -4.80
CA ILE A 58 6.14 2.94 -5.43
C ILE A 58 6.94 4.05 -4.74
N ASN A 59 6.93 4.10 -3.41
CA ASN A 59 7.68 5.09 -2.64
C ASN A 59 9.19 4.99 -2.88
N LEU A 60 9.74 3.78 -2.88
CA LEU A 60 11.15 3.54 -3.20
C LEU A 60 11.52 4.05 -4.61
N GLN A 61 10.69 3.78 -5.62
CA GLN A 61 10.97 4.28 -6.97
C GLN A 61 10.85 5.83 -7.03
N THR A 62 9.90 6.42 -6.31
CA THR A 62 9.76 7.88 -6.19
C THR A 62 11.02 8.54 -5.62
N LEU A 63 11.63 7.96 -4.58
CA LEU A 63 12.90 8.43 -4.05
C LEU A 63 14.06 8.30 -5.06
N ARG A 64 14.06 7.22 -5.85
CA ARG A 64 15.05 7.04 -6.93
C ARG A 64 14.87 8.05 -8.07
N LEU A 65 13.64 8.41 -8.43
CA LEU A 65 13.36 9.47 -9.40
C LEU A 65 13.97 10.81 -8.94
N ARG A 66 13.81 11.15 -7.66
CA ARG A 66 14.45 12.34 -7.06
C ARG A 66 15.97 12.32 -7.23
N THR A 67 16.61 11.19 -6.92
CA THR A 67 18.07 11.03 -7.04
C THR A 67 18.53 11.18 -8.49
N LEU A 68 17.81 10.60 -9.46
CA LEU A 68 18.12 10.71 -10.88
C LEU A 68 17.95 12.14 -11.39
N SER A 69 16.97 12.90 -10.89
CA SER A 69 16.77 14.30 -11.23
C SER A 69 17.98 15.17 -10.81
N TYR A 70 18.51 14.95 -9.61
CA TYR A 70 19.74 15.63 -9.19
C TYR A 70 20.97 15.19 -9.99
N ARG A 71 21.04 13.93 -10.45
CA ARG A 71 22.13 13.47 -11.32
C ARG A 71 22.20 14.25 -12.63
N LEU A 72 21.06 14.69 -13.19
CA LEU A 72 21.03 15.55 -14.38
C LEU A 72 21.60 16.95 -14.13
N LEU A 73 21.50 17.49 -12.90
CA LEU A 73 22.17 18.74 -12.52
C LEU A 73 23.67 18.61 -12.39
N MET A 74 24.14 17.46 -11.92
CA MET A 74 25.55 17.23 -11.58
C MET A 74 26.40 16.79 -12.77
N ASN A 75 25.77 16.16 -13.79
CA ASN A 75 26.49 15.57 -14.92
C ASN A 75 25.93 16.09 -16.24
N ARG A 76 26.84 16.56 -17.10
CA ARG A 76 26.52 17.20 -18.38
C ARG A 76 26.92 16.36 -19.59
N GLU A 77 27.62 15.27 -19.37
CA GLU A 77 28.05 14.38 -20.42
C GLU A 77 26.80 13.74 -21.07
N ALA A 78 26.76 13.76 -22.41
CA ALA A 78 25.57 13.33 -23.15
C ALA A 78 25.20 11.86 -22.92
N ASP A 79 26.21 11.00 -22.75
CA ASP A 79 26.04 9.58 -22.43
C ASP A 79 25.46 9.38 -21.02
N VAL A 80 25.91 10.17 -20.03
CA VAL A 80 25.37 10.14 -18.66
C VAL A 80 23.94 10.64 -18.63
N GLN A 81 23.60 11.70 -19.38
CA GLN A 81 22.24 12.20 -19.49
C GLN A 81 21.31 11.15 -20.12
N GLN A 82 21.73 10.54 -21.25
CA GLN A 82 20.95 9.52 -21.93
C GLN A 82 20.71 8.29 -21.04
N ASN A 83 21.76 7.84 -20.34
CA ASN A 83 21.63 6.76 -19.37
C ASN A 83 20.66 7.13 -18.24
N THR A 84 20.73 8.36 -17.75
CA THR A 84 19.80 8.85 -16.70
C THR A 84 18.36 8.87 -17.18
N PHE A 85 18.09 9.29 -18.43
CA PHE A 85 16.76 9.22 -19.01
C PHE A 85 16.23 7.79 -19.11
N THR A 86 17.06 6.86 -19.56
CA THR A 86 16.70 5.42 -19.59
C THR A 86 16.35 4.91 -18.18
N GLN A 87 17.10 5.30 -17.17
CA GLN A 87 16.79 4.92 -15.78
C GLN A 87 15.49 5.56 -15.28
N LEU A 88 15.19 6.82 -15.64
CA LEU A 88 13.91 7.47 -15.31
C LEU A 88 12.74 6.68 -15.93
N ASP A 89 12.86 6.28 -17.21
CA ASP A 89 11.83 5.47 -17.88
C ASP A 89 11.59 4.14 -17.17
N GLN A 90 12.68 3.44 -16.79
CA GLN A 90 12.59 2.18 -16.04
C GLN A 90 11.91 2.35 -14.67
N ARG A 91 12.17 3.46 -13.95
CA ARG A 91 11.51 3.73 -12.66
C ARG A 91 10.03 4.03 -12.84
N ASN A 92 9.68 4.80 -13.85
CA ASN A 92 8.28 5.08 -14.19
C ASN A 92 7.52 3.79 -14.54
N GLU A 93 8.12 2.89 -15.31
CA GLU A 93 7.52 1.58 -15.63
C GLU A 93 7.32 0.71 -14.38
N GLN A 94 8.30 0.71 -13.47
CA GLN A 94 8.18 0.01 -12.19
C GLN A 94 7.04 0.59 -11.33
N ILE A 95 6.88 1.91 -11.28
CA ILE A 95 5.76 2.57 -10.61
C ILE A 95 4.43 2.12 -11.24
N ASP A 96 4.30 2.15 -12.56
CA ASP A 96 3.08 1.75 -13.24
C ASP A 96 2.75 0.26 -13.03
N THR A 97 3.77 -0.59 -12.96
CA THR A 97 3.60 -2.02 -12.63
C THR A 97 3.05 -2.20 -11.22
N GLN A 98 3.61 -1.51 -10.23
CA GLN A 98 3.12 -1.60 -8.85
C GLN A 98 1.72 -0.99 -8.67
N ARG A 99 1.41 0.08 -9.39
CA ARG A 99 0.06 0.65 -9.42
C ARG A 99 -0.99 -0.34 -9.93
N LYS A 100 -0.67 -1.08 -11.00
CA LYS A 100 -1.56 -2.12 -11.55
C LYS A 100 -1.82 -3.26 -10.55
N ILE A 101 -0.87 -3.54 -9.67
CA ILE A 101 -1.04 -4.54 -8.59
C ILE A 101 -1.90 -3.96 -7.47
N TYR A 102 -1.66 -2.70 -7.07
CA TYR A 102 -2.32 -2.07 -5.94
C TYR A 102 -3.77 -1.68 -6.23
N GLU A 103 -4.06 -1.14 -7.42
CA GLU A 103 -5.36 -0.54 -7.76
C GLU A 103 -6.58 -1.47 -7.59
N PRO A 104 -6.52 -2.78 -7.94
CA PRO A 104 -7.60 -3.72 -7.68
C PRO A 104 -7.76 -4.10 -6.21
N LEU A 105 -6.77 -3.84 -5.34
CA LEU A 105 -6.81 -4.16 -3.91
C LEU A 105 -7.50 -3.06 -3.08
N ILE A 106 -7.74 -1.88 -3.66
CA ILE A 106 -8.38 -0.75 -2.98
C ILE A 106 -9.84 -1.10 -2.66
N ALA A 107 -10.17 -1.19 -1.38
CA ALA A 107 -11.48 -1.59 -0.92
C ALA A 107 -12.33 -0.43 -0.34
N ALA A 108 -11.70 0.57 0.30
CA ALA A 108 -12.39 1.65 1.00
C ALA A 108 -12.48 2.93 0.16
N ASP A 109 -13.58 3.68 0.33
CA ASP A 109 -13.80 4.96 -0.38
C ASP A 109 -12.73 6.01 -0.03
N GLU A 110 -12.29 6.07 1.23
CA GLU A 110 -11.21 6.97 1.65
C GLU A 110 -9.89 6.62 0.98
N GLU A 111 -9.58 5.34 0.88
CA GLU A 111 -8.39 4.83 0.20
C GLU A 111 -8.43 5.20 -1.29
N ARG A 112 -9.57 4.98 -1.95
CA ARG A 112 -9.80 5.36 -3.35
C ARG A 112 -9.63 6.85 -3.58
N ALA A 113 -10.17 7.70 -2.72
CA ALA A 113 -10.03 9.15 -2.81
C ALA A 113 -8.57 9.57 -2.65
N THR A 114 -7.85 8.98 -1.68
CA THR A 114 -6.42 9.24 -1.46
C THR A 114 -5.57 8.77 -2.64
N TYR A 115 -5.87 7.60 -3.20
CA TYR A 115 -5.20 7.08 -4.40
C TYR A 115 -5.42 7.99 -5.62
N ASN A 116 -6.62 8.53 -5.80
CA ASN A 116 -6.88 9.49 -6.89
C ASN A 116 -6.04 10.76 -6.75
N GLN A 117 -5.79 11.25 -5.53
CA GLN A 117 -4.85 12.36 -5.29
C GLN A 117 -3.42 12.00 -5.72
N TYR A 118 -2.97 10.79 -5.37
CA TYR A 118 -1.68 10.28 -5.83
C TYR A 118 -1.58 10.24 -7.36
N VAL A 119 -2.61 9.76 -8.06
CA VAL A 119 -2.64 9.69 -9.53
C VAL A 119 -2.53 11.08 -10.16
N GLN A 120 -3.21 12.08 -9.59
CA GLN A 120 -3.11 13.47 -10.06
C GLN A 120 -1.69 14.02 -9.88
N LEU A 121 -1.07 13.82 -8.71
CA LEU A 121 0.30 14.25 -8.43
C LEU A 121 1.32 13.55 -9.33
N LEU A 122 1.13 12.26 -9.60
CA LEU A 122 1.96 11.52 -10.55
C LEU A 122 1.83 12.07 -11.97
N GLY A 123 0.63 12.47 -12.38
CA GLY A 123 0.40 13.15 -13.66
C GLY A 123 1.17 14.47 -13.75
N GLN A 124 1.15 15.28 -12.71
CA GLN A 124 1.94 16.52 -12.61
C GLN A 124 3.45 16.23 -12.66
N TYR A 125 3.92 15.21 -11.93
CA TYR A 125 5.31 14.77 -11.98
C TYR A 125 5.76 14.47 -13.41
N ARG A 126 4.97 13.74 -14.19
CA ARG A 126 5.30 13.37 -15.57
C ARG A 126 5.44 14.60 -16.49
N GLN A 127 4.63 15.62 -16.28
CA GLN A 127 4.76 16.91 -17.00
C GLN A 127 6.06 17.62 -16.61
N LEU A 128 6.36 17.67 -15.31
CA LEU A 128 7.61 18.26 -14.80
C LEU A 128 8.83 17.46 -15.30
N GLU A 129 8.77 16.14 -15.32
CA GLU A 129 9.84 15.30 -15.87
C GLU A 129 10.09 15.58 -17.36
N SER A 130 9.03 15.69 -18.16
CA SER A 130 9.16 16.05 -19.58
C SER A 130 9.87 17.39 -19.76
N ARG A 131 9.49 18.41 -18.97
CA ARG A 131 10.16 19.72 -18.98
C ARG A 131 11.60 19.64 -18.49
N MET A 132 11.88 18.84 -17.48
CA MET A 132 13.22 18.58 -16.96
C MET A 132 14.14 18.03 -18.06
N ARG A 133 13.66 17.07 -18.84
CA ARG A 133 14.40 16.47 -19.96
C ARG A 133 14.72 17.52 -21.03
N GLN A 134 13.76 18.35 -21.39
CA GLN A 134 13.96 19.46 -22.37
C GLN A 134 15.01 20.47 -21.89
N LEU A 135 14.93 20.92 -20.63
CA LEU A 135 15.89 21.86 -20.04
C LEU A 135 17.30 21.25 -19.93
N SER A 136 17.39 19.96 -19.63
CA SER A 136 18.66 19.24 -19.60
C SER A 136 19.29 19.15 -20.99
N GLN A 137 18.50 18.84 -22.03
CA GLN A 137 18.96 18.76 -23.43
C GLN A 137 19.33 20.12 -24.02
N SER A 138 18.60 21.18 -23.68
CA SER A 138 18.91 22.54 -24.10
C SER A 138 20.05 23.18 -23.32
N ASN A 139 20.59 22.48 -22.32
CA ASN A 139 21.67 22.96 -21.46
C ASN A 139 21.33 24.23 -20.65
N ASP A 140 20.03 24.47 -20.38
CA ASP A 140 19.57 25.59 -19.55
C ASP A 140 19.64 25.23 -18.07
N LEU A 141 20.84 25.34 -17.49
CA LEU A 141 21.10 24.99 -16.09
C LEU A 141 20.36 25.83 -15.08
N PRO A 142 20.27 27.16 -15.21
CA PRO A 142 19.55 27.97 -14.24
C PRO A 142 18.07 27.53 -14.15
N ALA A 143 17.40 27.38 -15.30
CA ALA A 143 16.02 26.96 -15.36
C ALA A 143 15.84 25.50 -14.84
N LEU A 144 16.76 24.60 -15.20
CA LEU A 144 16.74 23.20 -14.73
C LEU A 144 16.89 23.11 -13.19
N ARG A 145 17.84 23.89 -12.64
CA ARG A 145 18.04 23.94 -11.19
C ARG A 145 16.82 24.48 -10.46
N ASP A 146 16.27 25.59 -10.92
CA ASP A 146 15.09 26.20 -10.32
C ASP A 146 13.90 25.27 -10.34
N MET A 147 13.64 24.61 -11.45
CA MET A 147 12.54 23.67 -11.60
C MET A 147 12.72 22.44 -10.70
N ILE A 148 13.92 21.85 -10.63
CA ILE A 148 14.17 20.67 -9.77
C ILE A 148 14.01 21.05 -8.30
N ASN A 149 14.58 22.18 -7.86
CA ASN A 149 14.60 22.55 -6.44
C ASN A 149 13.28 23.10 -5.92
N ARG A 150 12.40 23.59 -6.79
CA ARG A 150 11.08 24.10 -6.40
C ARG A 150 9.97 23.16 -6.83
N ASP A 151 9.72 23.08 -8.11
CA ASP A 151 8.50 22.45 -8.64
C ASP A 151 8.55 20.93 -8.48
N LEU A 152 9.66 20.31 -8.90
CA LEU A 152 9.80 18.85 -8.87
C LEU A 152 9.91 18.33 -7.42
N LEU A 153 10.71 18.97 -6.59
CA LEU A 153 10.89 18.59 -5.20
C LEU A 153 9.59 18.68 -4.42
N GLN A 154 8.85 19.79 -4.57
CA GLN A 154 7.55 19.98 -3.91
C GLN A 154 6.54 18.91 -4.35
N ASN A 155 6.48 18.61 -5.65
CA ASN A 155 5.57 17.57 -6.15
C ASN A 155 5.94 16.18 -5.60
N LEU A 156 7.23 15.80 -5.59
CA LEU A 156 7.69 14.53 -5.04
C LEU A 156 7.45 14.41 -3.52
N GLU A 157 7.56 15.50 -2.77
CA GLU A 157 7.21 15.55 -1.36
C GLU A 157 5.71 15.31 -1.14
N GLN A 158 4.86 15.95 -1.93
CA GLN A 158 3.42 15.72 -1.89
C GLN A 158 3.06 14.27 -2.23
N ILE A 159 3.70 13.67 -3.23
CA ILE A 159 3.55 12.25 -3.57
C ILE A 159 3.90 11.38 -2.35
N THR A 160 5.03 11.62 -1.70
CA THR A 160 5.46 10.85 -0.53
C THR A 160 4.44 10.95 0.60
N VAL A 161 3.94 12.16 0.91
CA VAL A 161 2.92 12.36 1.96
C VAL A 161 1.64 11.56 1.66
N VAL A 162 1.19 11.56 0.41
CA VAL A 162 -0.01 10.82 0.01
C VAL A 162 0.22 9.30 0.04
N LEU A 163 1.40 8.82 -0.35
CA LEU A 163 1.77 7.41 -0.25
C LEU A 163 1.83 6.95 1.22
N ASP A 164 2.41 7.75 2.11
CA ASP A 164 2.44 7.48 3.54
C ASP A 164 1.02 7.41 4.15
N LYS A 165 0.10 8.27 3.66
CA LYS A 165 -1.30 8.18 4.06
C LYS A 165 -1.95 6.88 3.59
N LEU A 166 -1.69 6.46 2.33
CA LEU A 166 -2.18 5.17 1.80
C LEU A 166 -1.65 3.98 2.61
N VAL A 167 -0.36 3.99 2.98
CA VAL A 167 0.21 2.94 3.84
C VAL A 167 -0.52 2.89 5.18
N LYS A 168 -0.78 4.05 5.82
CA LYS A 168 -1.50 4.11 7.11
C LYS A 168 -2.95 3.63 7.03
N ILE A 169 -3.61 3.77 5.88
CA ILE A 169 -4.97 3.25 5.69
C ILE A 169 -4.95 1.71 5.63
N ASN A 170 -3.84 1.14 5.16
CA ASN A 170 -3.68 -0.30 4.98
C ASN A 170 -2.99 -1.01 6.17
N THR A 171 -2.71 -0.31 7.27
CA THR A 171 -2.09 -0.85 8.50
C THR A 171 -3.02 -0.77 9.69
#